data_a4bfb50327b898db8a7d3c20acf85465
#
_entry.id   a4bfb50327b898db8a7d3c20acf85465
#
_cell.length_a   1.000
_cell.length_b   1.000
_cell.length_c   1.000
_cell.angle_alpha   90.00
_cell.angle_beta   90.00
_cell.angle_gamma   90.00
#
_symmetry.space_group_name_H-M   'P 1'
#
loop_
_entity.id
_entity.type
_entity.pdbx_description
1 polymer ?
#
loop_
_entity_poly.entity_id
_entity_poly.type
_entity_poly.pdbx_seq_one_letter_code
_entity_poly.pdbx_strand_id
1 'polypeptide(L)'
;MLKITPIQTKEEQATLCGVCGISFDPDCLAYRAYDDEVFLGMTQFRLAKGHGIIRNLAAAPGVDDFEAMFIMGRATMNFIDLLGLHTCLCPKDAGERRILISIGFRDREDGMMFADMTDMFSGNCGGHTVKK
;
A
#
# COMPACT_ATOMS: atom_id res chain seq x y z
N MET A 1 12.98 -8.56 12.20
CA MET A 1 11.50 -8.67 12.16
C MET A 1 10.90 -7.55 11.33
N LEU A 2 10.06 -7.91 10.40
CA LEU A 2 9.40 -6.92 9.56
C LEU A 2 8.38 -6.10 10.35
N LYS A 3 8.45 -4.78 10.22
CA LYS A 3 7.49 -3.86 10.83
C LYS A 3 6.97 -2.88 9.79
N ILE A 4 5.65 -2.73 9.75
CA ILE A 4 4.98 -1.73 8.92
C ILE A 4 4.38 -0.72 9.90
N THR A 5 4.86 0.52 9.86
CA THR A 5 4.42 1.54 10.80
C THR A 5 4.07 2.83 10.06
N PRO A 6 3.13 3.62 10.61
CA PRO A 6 2.80 4.90 9.97
C PRO A 6 3.96 5.88 10.09
N ILE A 7 4.13 6.68 9.05
CA ILE A 7 5.08 7.79 9.08
C ILE A 7 4.39 8.96 9.77
N GLN A 8 4.96 9.45 10.86
CA GLN A 8 4.30 10.38 11.78
C GLN A 8 4.40 11.84 11.35
N THR A 9 5.43 12.20 10.59
CA THR A 9 5.65 13.59 10.21
C THR A 9 5.80 13.73 8.71
N LYS A 10 5.39 14.91 8.18
CA LYS A 10 5.58 15.22 6.76
C LYS A 10 7.05 15.36 6.40
N GLU A 11 7.87 15.79 7.36
CA GLU A 11 9.31 15.89 7.15
C GLU A 11 9.92 14.52 6.91
N GLU A 12 9.60 13.54 7.72
CA GLU A 12 10.08 12.18 7.52
C GLU A 12 9.54 11.60 6.20
N GLN A 13 8.27 11.82 5.92
CA GLN A 13 7.66 11.35 4.68
C GLN A 13 8.40 11.89 3.46
N ALA A 14 8.68 13.19 3.45
CA ALA A 14 9.41 13.81 2.34
C ALA A 14 10.82 13.23 2.20
N THR A 15 11.51 13.03 3.33
CA THR A 15 12.86 12.45 3.32
C THR A 15 12.86 11.05 2.72
N LEU A 16 11.92 10.20 3.16
CA LEU A 16 11.85 8.82 2.67
C LEU A 16 11.40 8.75 1.22
N CYS A 17 10.52 9.66 0.77
CA CYS A 17 10.18 9.78 -0.64
C CYS A 17 11.43 10.05 -1.47
N GLY A 18 12.29 10.94 -1.00
CA GLY A 18 13.56 11.22 -1.67
C GLY A 18 14.44 9.98 -1.77
N VAL A 19 14.51 9.21 -0.70
CA VAL A 19 15.29 7.96 -0.70
C VAL A 19 14.76 6.99 -1.76
N CYS A 20 13.44 6.86 -1.86
CA CYS A 20 12.81 5.93 -2.81
C CYS A 20 12.72 6.49 -4.23
N GLY A 21 13.08 7.74 -4.45
CA GLY A 21 13.00 8.36 -5.78
C GLY A 21 11.59 8.65 -6.24
N ILE A 22 10.67 8.89 -5.31
CA ILE A 22 9.28 9.21 -5.64
C ILE A 22 8.95 10.64 -5.17
N SER A 23 7.91 11.22 -5.80
CA SER A 23 7.47 12.56 -5.43
C SER A 23 6.73 12.56 -4.10
N PHE A 24 7.08 13.50 -3.24
CA PHE A 24 6.39 13.69 -1.98
C PHE A 24 5.03 14.35 -2.22
N ASP A 25 3.98 13.77 -1.65
CA ASP A 25 2.63 14.33 -1.70
C ASP A 25 2.16 14.60 -0.27
N PRO A 26 2.11 15.90 0.14
CA PRO A 26 1.73 16.23 1.51
C PRO A 26 0.28 15.90 1.87
N ASP A 27 -0.57 15.66 0.86
CA ASP A 27 -1.96 15.28 1.11
C ASP A 27 -2.11 13.78 1.38
N CYS A 28 -1.05 13.00 1.19
CA CYS A 28 -1.08 11.57 1.45
C CYS A 28 -0.70 11.24 2.88
N LEU A 29 -1.32 10.18 3.40
CA LEU A 29 -0.80 9.43 4.53
C LEU A 29 0.30 8.51 4.03
N ALA A 30 1.09 7.96 4.92
CA ALA A 30 2.19 7.09 4.51
C ALA A 30 2.49 6.03 5.56
N TYR A 31 2.90 4.86 5.08
CA TYR A 31 3.51 3.81 5.90
C TYR A 31 4.94 3.59 5.44
N ARG A 32 5.73 3.06 6.33
CA ARG A 32 7.10 2.64 6.05
C ARG A 32 7.28 1.18 6.47
N ALA A 33 8.19 0.49 5.78
CA ALA A 33 8.54 -0.90 6.09
C ALA A 33 9.99 -0.97 6.51
N TYR A 34 10.24 -1.63 7.64
CA TYR A 34 11.59 -1.88 8.15
C TYR A 34 11.71 -3.35 8.52
N ASP A 35 12.88 -3.91 8.29
CA ASP A 35 13.27 -5.18 8.88
C ASP A 35 14.40 -4.85 9.85
N ASP A 36 14.07 -4.91 11.16
CA ASP A 36 14.92 -4.37 12.21
C ASP A 36 15.27 -2.90 11.89
N GLU A 37 16.53 -2.57 11.61
CA GLU A 37 16.91 -1.19 11.32
C GLU A 37 17.06 -0.90 9.83
N VAL A 38 16.74 -1.86 8.97
CA VAL A 38 16.91 -1.71 7.52
C VAL A 38 15.61 -1.20 6.92
N PHE A 39 15.67 -0.01 6.28
CA PHE A 39 14.52 0.55 5.58
C PHE A 39 14.30 -0.21 4.27
N LEU A 40 13.09 -0.74 4.09
CA LEU A 40 12.75 -1.56 2.92
C LEU A 40 11.93 -0.83 1.88
N GLY A 41 11.14 0.16 2.30
CA GLY A 41 10.29 0.89 1.38
C GLY A 41 9.17 1.63 2.07
N MET A 42 8.30 2.26 1.26
CA MET A 42 7.21 3.05 1.80
C MET A 42 6.03 3.05 0.84
N THR A 43 4.88 3.46 1.35
CA THR A 43 3.69 3.71 0.54
C THR A 43 3.15 5.10 0.88
N GLN A 44 2.66 5.80 -0.14
CA GLN A 44 1.86 7.00 0.03
C GLN A 44 0.45 6.68 -0.45
N PHE A 45 -0.55 7.06 0.32
CA PHE A 45 -1.93 6.79 -0.03
C PHE A 45 -2.83 7.87 0.54
N ARG A 46 -4.00 8.03 -0.05
CA ARG A 46 -4.98 8.98 0.46
C ARG A 46 -6.39 8.42 0.33
N LEU A 47 -7.30 9.07 1.03
CA LEU A 47 -8.71 8.69 1.04
C LEU A 47 -9.46 9.70 0.18
N ALA A 48 -10.19 9.19 -0.79
CA ALA A 48 -11.02 10.01 -1.65
C ALA A 48 -12.49 9.67 -1.39
N LYS A 49 -13.38 10.38 -2.04
CA LYS A 49 -14.80 10.10 -1.89
C LYS A 49 -15.12 8.75 -2.54
N GLY A 50 -15.47 7.79 -1.71
CA GLY A 50 -15.90 6.46 -2.17
C GLY A 50 -14.80 5.45 -2.39
N HIS A 51 -13.53 5.84 -2.33
CA HIS A 51 -12.43 4.88 -2.52
C HIS A 51 -11.12 5.40 -1.94
N GLY A 52 -10.19 4.47 -1.75
CA GLY A 52 -8.82 4.83 -1.41
C GLY A 52 -7.98 4.95 -2.68
N ILE A 53 -6.85 5.63 -2.59
CA ILE A 53 -5.89 5.75 -3.69
C ILE A 53 -4.50 5.47 -3.12
N ILE A 54 -3.84 4.43 -3.63
CA ILE A 54 -2.43 4.19 -3.33
C ILE A 54 -1.64 4.89 -4.43
N ARG A 55 -0.99 5.99 -4.07
CA ARG A 55 -0.20 6.76 -5.02
C ARG A 55 1.13 6.07 -5.34
N ASN A 56 1.78 5.53 -4.30
CA ASN A 56 3.05 4.85 -4.45
C ASN A 56 3.13 3.65 -3.52
N LEU A 57 3.77 2.61 -4.00
CA LEU A 57 4.19 1.45 -3.20
C LEU A 57 5.62 1.17 -3.66
N ALA A 58 6.58 1.78 -2.98
CA ALA A 58 7.95 1.91 -3.50
C ALA A 58 8.97 1.21 -2.60
N ALA A 59 9.83 0.39 -3.22
CA ALA A 59 10.96 -0.20 -2.52
C ALA A 59 12.10 0.81 -2.41
N ALA A 60 12.88 0.68 -1.34
CA ALA A 60 14.12 1.44 -1.21
C ALA A 60 15.14 0.97 -2.26
N PRO A 61 16.11 1.84 -2.64
CA PRO A 61 17.11 1.44 -3.64
C PRO A 61 17.84 0.16 -3.24
N GLY A 62 17.96 -0.75 -4.19
CA GLY A 62 18.64 -2.03 -3.98
C GLY A 62 17.87 -3.07 -3.20
N VAL A 63 16.67 -2.75 -2.75
CA VAL A 63 15.82 -3.69 -2.01
C VAL A 63 14.94 -4.45 -3.00
N ASP A 64 15.00 -5.77 -2.96
CA ASP A 64 14.15 -6.65 -3.74
C ASP A 64 13.50 -7.64 -2.77
N ASP A 65 12.45 -7.19 -2.10
CA ASP A 65 11.76 -7.95 -1.07
C ASP A 65 10.25 -7.96 -1.38
N PHE A 66 9.85 -8.94 -2.18
CA PHE A 66 8.46 -9.08 -2.60
C PHE A 66 7.52 -9.20 -1.41
N GLU A 67 7.90 -10.02 -0.41
CA GLU A 67 7.03 -10.27 0.73
C GLU A 67 6.77 -8.99 1.53
N ALA A 68 7.82 -8.21 1.78
CA ALA A 68 7.68 -6.96 2.52
C ALA A 68 6.76 -5.98 1.79
N MET A 69 6.92 -5.85 0.47
CA MET A 69 6.09 -4.97 -0.33
C MET A 69 4.64 -5.47 -0.38
N PHE A 70 4.44 -6.78 -0.49
CA PHE A 70 3.12 -7.40 -0.46
C PHE A 70 2.43 -7.09 0.87
N ILE A 71 3.12 -7.32 1.98
CA ILE A 71 2.55 -7.12 3.32
C ILE A 71 2.22 -5.63 3.52
N MET A 72 3.11 -4.73 3.11
CA MET A 72 2.85 -3.29 3.24
C MET A 72 1.65 -2.85 2.40
N GLY A 73 1.55 -3.35 1.17
CA GLY A 73 0.40 -3.06 0.30
C GLY A 73 -0.90 -3.54 0.91
N ARG A 74 -0.92 -4.77 1.42
CA ARG A 74 -2.12 -5.32 2.05
C ARG A 74 -2.46 -4.62 3.36
N ALA A 75 -1.46 -4.20 4.14
CA ALA A 75 -1.70 -3.43 5.36
C ALA A 75 -2.35 -2.08 5.03
N THR A 76 -1.90 -1.43 3.97
CA THR A 76 -2.48 -0.16 3.51
C THR A 76 -3.92 -0.35 3.07
N MET A 77 -4.19 -1.37 2.27
CA MET A 77 -5.54 -1.67 1.79
C MET A 77 -6.46 -2.03 2.95
N ASN A 78 -5.95 -2.78 3.93
CA ASN A 78 -6.74 -3.12 5.11
C ASN A 78 -7.13 -1.88 5.91
N PHE A 79 -6.21 -0.93 6.06
CA PHE A 79 -6.51 0.34 6.74
C PHE A 79 -7.63 1.08 6.01
N ILE A 80 -7.55 1.16 4.67
CA ILE A 80 -8.57 1.82 3.86
C ILE A 80 -9.92 1.11 4.02
N ASP A 81 -9.91 -0.22 3.99
CA ASP A 81 -11.12 -1.03 4.14
C ASP A 81 -11.78 -0.82 5.50
N LEU A 82 -10.98 -0.74 6.56
CA LEU A 82 -11.48 -0.52 7.92
C LEU A 82 -12.17 0.84 8.09
N LEU A 83 -11.85 1.79 7.23
CA LEU A 83 -12.52 3.10 7.22
C LEU A 83 -13.82 3.10 6.43
N GLY A 84 -14.24 1.94 5.92
CA GLY A 84 -15.48 1.81 5.18
C GLY A 84 -15.36 2.04 3.68
N LEU A 85 -14.14 2.11 3.16
CA LEU A 85 -13.88 2.28 1.73
C LEU A 85 -13.43 0.93 1.17
N HIS A 86 -14.28 0.29 0.39
CA HIS A 86 -14.04 -1.09 -0.04
C HIS A 86 -13.49 -1.21 -1.45
N THR A 87 -13.07 -0.10 -2.03
CA THR A 87 -12.41 -0.07 -3.34
C THR A 87 -11.17 0.80 -3.27
N CYS A 88 -10.19 0.48 -4.11
CA CYS A 88 -8.94 1.22 -4.14
C CYS A 88 -8.48 1.38 -5.58
N LEU A 89 -7.90 2.54 -5.87
CA LEU A 89 -7.29 2.84 -7.16
C LEU A 89 -5.80 3.03 -6.99
N CYS A 90 -5.04 2.80 -8.04
CA CYS A 90 -3.65 3.23 -8.09
C CYS A 90 -3.24 3.52 -9.54
N PRO A 91 -2.29 4.44 -9.77
CA PRO A 91 -1.71 4.58 -11.09
C PRO A 91 -0.86 3.35 -11.41
N LYS A 92 -0.69 3.05 -12.68
CA LYS A 92 0.06 1.85 -13.10
C LYS A 92 1.52 1.89 -12.68
N ASP A 93 2.06 3.08 -12.46
CA ASP A 93 3.44 3.27 -12.01
C ASP A 93 3.58 3.45 -10.51
N ALA A 94 2.53 3.14 -9.75
CA ALA A 94 2.57 3.25 -8.29
C ALA A 94 3.64 2.35 -7.67
N GLY A 95 3.93 1.21 -8.30
CA GLY A 95 4.92 0.27 -7.84
C GLY A 95 5.19 -0.79 -8.89
N GLU A 96 5.92 -1.81 -8.51
CA GLU A 96 6.20 -2.92 -9.40
C GLU A 96 4.90 -3.65 -9.76
N ARG A 97 4.67 -3.86 -11.05
CA ARG A 97 3.41 -4.44 -11.53
C ARG A 97 3.09 -5.78 -10.89
N ARG A 98 4.10 -6.64 -10.75
CA ARG A 98 3.93 -7.96 -10.15
C ARG A 98 3.34 -7.86 -8.74
N ILE A 99 3.80 -6.88 -7.98
CA ILE A 99 3.33 -6.67 -6.61
C ILE A 99 1.90 -6.11 -6.63
N LEU A 100 1.64 -5.12 -7.48
CA LEU A 100 0.30 -4.51 -7.56
C LEU A 100 -0.76 -5.56 -7.94
N ILE A 101 -0.46 -6.42 -8.90
CA ILE A 101 -1.36 -7.50 -9.27
C ILE A 101 -1.55 -8.48 -8.10
N SER A 102 -0.46 -8.83 -7.42
CA SER A 102 -0.51 -9.79 -6.32
C SER A 102 -1.36 -9.33 -5.14
N ILE A 103 -1.34 -8.02 -4.85
CA ILE A 103 -2.13 -7.50 -3.74
C ILE A 103 -3.61 -7.28 -4.10
N GLY A 104 -3.97 -7.39 -5.38
CA GLY A 104 -5.37 -7.39 -5.79
C GLY A 104 -5.76 -6.40 -6.86
N PHE A 105 -4.83 -5.61 -7.37
CA PHE A 105 -5.15 -4.65 -8.42
C PHE A 105 -5.27 -5.31 -9.78
N ARG A 106 -6.13 -4.73 -10.62
CA ARG A 106 -6.33 -5.15 -12.01
C ARG A 106 -6.41 -3.91 -12.89
N ASP A 107 -6.03 -4.05 -14.14
CA ASP A 107 -6.06 -2.93 -15.09
C ASP A 107 -7.48 -2.45 -15.35
N ARG A 108 -7.60 -1.13 -15.55
CA ARG A 108 -8.84 -0.46 -15.98
C ARG A 108 -8.59 0.20 -17.33
N GLU A 109 -9.69 0.52 -18.01
CA GLU A 109 -9.63 1.16 -19.33
C GLU A 109 -9.06 2.57 -19.28
N ASP A 110 -9.18 3.25 -18.14
CA ASP A 110 -8.74 4.66 -17.99
C ASP A 110 -7.24 4.80 -17.68
N GLY A 111 -6.48 3.72 -17.75
CA GLY A 111 -5.06 3.75 -17.46
C GLY A 111 -4.71 3.63 -15.98
N MET A 112 -5.71 3.53 -15.12
CA MET A 112 -5.51 3.27 -13.70
C MET A 112 -5.66 1.78 -13.41
N MET A 113 -5.30 1.38 -12.21
CA MET A 113 -5.59 0.03 -11.71
C MET A 113 -6.62 0.13 -10.58
N PHE A 114 -7.39 -0.93 -10.42
CA PHE A 114 -8.53 -0.98 -9.50
C PHE A 114 -8.49 -2.26 -8.70
N ALA A 115 -8.78 -2.17 -7.41
CA ALA A 115 -8.95 -3.33 -6.54
C ALA A 115 -10.30 -3.23 -5.83
N ASP A 116 -11.07 -4.31 -5.88
CA ASP A 116 -12.29 -4.46 -5.09
C ASP A 116 -11.90 -5.22 -3.82
N MET A 117 -11.96 -4.52 -2.69
CA MET A 117 -11.56 -5.07 -1.41
C MET A 117 -12.72 -5.69 -0.64
N THR A 118 -13.92 -5.73 -1.24
CA THR A 118 -15.06 -6.39 -0.63
C THR A 118 -14.68 -7.86 -0.35
N ASP A 119 -14.84 -8.29 0.87
CA ASP A 119 -14.49 -9.62 1.33
C ASP A 119 -12.99 -9.96 1.36
N MET A 120 -12.10 -9.05 0.90
CA MET A 120 -10.66 -9.31 0.91
C MET A 120 -10.13 -9.51 2.33
N PHE A 121 -10.67 -8.75 3.29
CA PHE A 121 -10.25 -8.78 4.68
C PHE A 121 -11.34 -9.29 5.63
N SER A 122 -12.42 -9.85 5.08
CA SER A 122 -13.45 -10.43 5.92
C SER A 122 -12.92 -11.72 6.52
N GLY A 123 -13.23 -11.94 7.76
CA GLY A 123 -12.68 -13.05 8.52
C GLY A 123 -13.12 -14.41 8.02
N ASN A 124 -13.21 -14.70 7.04
CA ASN A 124 -13.55 -16.00 6.62
C ASN A 124 -12.65 -16.54 5.60
N CYS A 125 -12.25 -16.22 5.92
CA CYS A 125 -11.82 -16.47 5.34
C CYS A 125 -11.69 -17.13 4.87
N GLY A 126 -11.76 -17.51 4.83
CA GLY A 126 -11.93 -17.66 4.77
C GLY A 126 -11.95 -18.10 4.66
N GLY A 127 -11.97 -18.73 4.88
CA GLY A 127 -12.15 -18.76 5.28
C GLY A 127 -12.02 -19.11 5.68
N HIS A 128 -11.78 -19.34 6.38
CA HIS A 128 -11.80 -19.12 7.24
C HIS A 128 -12.11 -19.13 7.85
N THR A 129 -12.18 -19.54 8.10
CA THR A 129 -12.66 -19.15 9.01
C THR A 129 -13.08 -19.15 9.64
N VAL A 130 -13.16 -19.43 9.81
CA VAL A 130 -13.71 -18.99 10.66
C VAL A 130 -14.26 -19.02 11.13
N LYS A 131 -14.38 -19.15 11.42
CA LYS A 131 -14.93 -18.83 12.13
C LYS A 131 -15.49 -18.62 12.55
N LYS A 132 -15.64 -18.67 12.61
CA LYS A 132 -16.16 -18.14 13.20
C LYS A 132 -16.45 -18.20 13.64
#